data_22c2567c8f1bfb05de2f6bd480daa972
#
_entry.id   22c2567c8f1bfb05de2f6bd480daa972
#
_cell.length_a   1.000
_cell.length_b   1.000
_cell.length_c   1.000
_cell.angle_alpha   90.00
_cell.angle_beta   90.00
_cell.angle_gamma   90.00
#
_symmetry.space_group_name_H-M   'P 1'
#
loop_
_entity.id
_entity.type
_entity.pdbx_description
1 polymer ?
#
loop_
_entity_poly.entity_id
_entity_poly.type
_entity_poly.pdbx_seq_one_letter_code
_entity_poly.pdbx_strand_id
1 'polypeptide(L)'
;MVITFGNYLTSSQKGMVINVTTDKIKEMMDACYMAKRVRELLPELPKGVTPSYIHYLDIIQKLESQNVKVKVSDISDALNLPRPGVTRTVKDMETKGYLRKFSSDKDGRITYITLTEEGQKLSEKYDKKYYGTLTQYLDCISDEDADCTIQTIQKLYEIMQERRINLE
;
A
#
# COMPACT_ATOMS: atom_id res chain seq x y z
N MET A 1 1.69 -14.60 8.98
CA MET A 1 0.37 -14.85 9.57
C MET A 1 -0.65 -14.62 8.46
N VAL A 2 -1.17 -15.70 7.89
CA VAL A 2 -2.18 -15.64 6.83
C VAL A 2 -3.45 -15.14 7.49
N ILE A 3 -3.93 -13.95 7.15
CA ILE A 3 -5.22 -13.45 7.61
C ILE A 3 -6.28 -14.18 6.79
N THR A 4 -6.80 -15.26 7.36
CA THR A 4 -7.95 -15.98 6.85
C THR A 4 -9.18 -15.11 7.15
N PHE A 5 -9.71 -14.42 6.14
CA PHE A 5 -11.01 -13.77 6.24
C PHE A 5 -12.10 -14.84 6.29
N GLY A 6 -12.43 -15.28 7.52
CA GLY A 6 -13.54 -16.16 7.79
C GLY A 6 -14.87 -15.41 7.68
N ASN A 7 -15.72 -15.93 6.83
CA ASN A 7 -17.20 -15.87 6.82
C ASN A 7 -17.86 -14.95 7.86
N TYR A 8 -18.25 -13.72 7.46
CA TYR A 8 -19.32 -12.99 8.09
C TYR A 8 -20.53 -12.85 7.12
N LEU A 9 -21.16 -13.99 6.85
CA LEU A 9 -22.54 -13.98 6.36
C LEU A 9 -23.39 -14.56 7.49
N THR A 10 -24.03 -13.69 8.26
CA THR A 10 -25.08 -14.12 9.20
C THR A 10 -26.23 -14.73 8.39
N SER A 11 -26.80 -15.82 8.92
CA SER A 11 -27.84 -16.67 8.30
C SER A 11 -29.17 -15.98 7.95
N SER A 12 -29.25 -14.64 8.07
CA SER A 12 -30.47 -13.85 7.83
C SER A 12 -30.48 -13.07 6.50
N GLN A 13 -29.41 -13.12 5.66
CA GLN A 13 -29.35 -12.44 4.36
C GLN A 13 -29.29 -13.39 3.17
N LYS A 14 -29.93 -14.55 3.27
CA LYS A 14 -30.23 -15.41 2.10
C LYS A 14 -31.46 -14.88 1.33
N GLY A 15 -31.34 -13.68 0.79
CA GLY A 15 -32.42 -13.12 -0.04
C GLY A 15 -31.92 -11.98 -0.91
N MET A 16 -31.69 -12.26 -2.16
CA MET A 16 -31.36 -11.36 -3.25
C MET A 16 -29.88 -11.05 -3.41
N VAL A 17 -29.16 -11.92 -4.11
CA VAL A 17 -27.86 -11.56 -4.73
C VAL A 17 -28.20 -10.52 -5.82
N ILE A 18 -28.14 -9.24 -5.50
CA ILE A 18 -28.22 -8.16 -6.48
C ILE A 18 -26.86 -8.14 -7.17
N ASN A 19 -26.76 -8.78 -8.33
CA ASN A 19 -25.58 -8.67 -9.15
C ASN A 19 -25.40 -7.20 -9.57
N VAL A 20 -24.17 -6.69 -9.45
CA VAL A 20 -23.83 -5.36 -9.94
C VAL A 20 -24.15 -5.26 -11.43
N THR A 21 -24.82 -4.19 -11.85
CA THR A 21 -25.16 -3.96 -13.25
C THR A 21 -23.95 -3.55 -14.08
N THR A 22 -24.01 -3.78 -15.40
CA THR A 22 -22.96 -3.34 -16.34
C THR A 22 -22.68 -1.84 -16.23
N ASP A 23 -23.72 -1.03 -16.10
CA ASP A 23 -23.56 0.43 -15.98
C ASP A 23 -22.89 0.80 -14.66
N LYS A 24 -23.24 0.13 -13.56
CA LYS A 24 -22.56 0.34 -12.27
C LYS A 24 -21.10 -0.09 -12.31
N ILE A 25 -20.76 -1.14 -13.07
CA ILE A 25 -19.34 -1.52 -13.28
C ILE A 25 -18.59 -0.41 -14.04
N LYS A 26 -19.19 0.19 -15.07
CA LYS A 26 -18.58 1.33 -15.78
C LYS A 26 -18.34 2.52 -14.86
N GLU A 27 -19.35 2.91 -14.07
CA GLU A 27 -19.19 3.97 -13.04
C GLU A 27 -18.05 3.67 -12.06
N MET A 28 -17.92 2.41 -11.62
CA MET A 28 -16.80 2.00 -10.76
C MET A 28 -15.44 2.16 -11.45
N MET A 29 -15.34 1.82 -12.75
CA MET A 29 -14.10 2.01 -13.51
C MET A 29 -13.76 3.49 -13.69
N ASP A 30 -14.75 4.35 -13.92
CA ASP A 30 -14.57 5.81 -13.96
C ASP A 30 -14.11 6.36 -12.60
N ALA A 31 -14.65 5.84 -11.50
CA ALA A 31 -14.19 6.18 -10.15
C ALA A 31 -12.72 5.77 -9.91
N CYS A 32 -12.29 4.60 -10.40
CA CYS A 32 -10.88 4.18 -10.35
C CYS A 32 -9.98 5.13 -11.15
N TYR A 33 -10.43 5.62 -12.30
CA TYR A 33 -9.69 6.64 -13.06
C TYR A 33 -9.59 7.95 -12.28
N MET A 34 -10.66 8.39 -11.62
CA MET A 34 -10.64 9.56 -10.74
C MET A 34 -9.69 9.36 -9.55
N ALA A 35 -9.69 8.17 -8.93
CA ALA A 35 -8.78 7.84 -7.84
C ALA A 35 -7.30 7.94 -8.27
N LYS A 36 -6.96 7.58 -9.52
CA LYS A 36 -5.62 7.83 -10.07
C LYS A 36 -5.29 9.32 -10.09
N ARG A 37 -6.22 10.18 -10.53
CA ARG A 37 -6.02 11.63 -10.54
C ARG A 37 -5.85 12.23 -9.14
N VAL A 38 -6.58 11.71 -8.15
CA VAL A 38 -6.39 12.12 -6.74
C VAL A 38 -4.94 11.90 -6.30
N ARG A 39 -4.30 10.81 -6.72
CA ARG A 39 -2.88 10.55 -6.42
C ARG A 39 -1.93 11.53 -7.11
N GLU A 40 -2.31 12.10 -8.25
CA GLU A 40 -1.53 13.11 -8.96
C GLU A 40 -1.58 14.49 -8.27
N LEU A 41 -2.54 14.71 -7.38
CA LEU A 41 -2.67 15.92 -6.57
C LEU A 41 -1.88 15.86 -5.24
N LEU A 42 -1.19 14.76 -4.97
CA LEU A 42 -0.29 14.67 -3.82
C LEU A 42 0.85 15.71 -3.94
N PRO A 43 1.42 16.17 -2.82
CA PRO A 43 2.48 17.17 -2.83
C PRO A 43 3.67 16.73 -3.68
N GLU A 44 4.28 17.68 -4.38
CA GLU A 44 5.50 17.43 -5.14
C GLU A 44 6.60 16.87 -4.21
N LEU A 45 7.18 15.77 -4.62
CA LEU A 45 8.26 15.11 -3.92
C LEU A 45 9.62 15.74 -4.31
N PRO A 46 10.64 15.65 -3.46
CA PRO A 46 11.99 16.06 -3.80
C PRO A 46 12.49 15.42 -5.09
N LYS A 47 13.36 16.10 -5.82
CA LYS A 47 13.92 15.59 -7.08
C LYS A 47 14.50 14.20 -6.91
N GLY A 48 14.04 13.26 -7.73
CA GLY A 48 14.49 11.87 -7.71
C GLY A 48 13.82 10.98 -6.65
N VAL A 49 12.89 11.51 -5.87
CA VAL A 49 12.01 10.74 -4.98
C VAL A 49 10.73 10.40 -5.73
N THR A 50 10.29 9.17 -5.63
CA THR A 50 9.05 8.69 -6.24
C THR A 50 7.98 8.42 -5.17
N PRO A 51 6.68 8.46 -5.50
CA PRO A 51 5.62 8.11 -4.54
C PRO A 51 5.79 6.72 -3.91
N SER A 52 6.40 5.77 -4.64
CA SER A 52 6.69 4.45 -4.08
C SER A 52 7.66 4.50 -2.90
N TYR A 53 8.60 5.46 -2.86
CA TYR A 53 9.51 5.58 -1.73
C TYR A 53 8.76 5.85 -0.43
N ILE A 54 7.79 6.76 -0.44
CA ILE A 54 6.98 7.08 0.75
C ILE A 54 6.28 5.82 1.25
N HIS A 55 5.72 5.04 0.33
CA HIS A 55 5.06 3.79 0.67
C HIS A 55 6.03 2.73 1.24
N TYR A 56 7.26 2.65 0.72
CA TYR A 56 8.30 1.78 1.28
C TYR A 56 8.72 2.21 2.68
N LEU A 57 8.89 3.51 2.92
CA LEU A 57 9.24 4.05 4.23
C LEU A 57 8.16 3.74 5.27
N ASP A 58 6.88 3.94 4.92
CA ASP A 58 5.73 3.61 5.78
C ASP A 58 5.71 2.12 6.15
N ILE A 59 5.84 1.22 5.17
CA ILE A 59 5.86 -0.22 5.42
C ILE A 59 7.03 -0.63 6.32
N ILE A 60 8.23 -0.11 6.08
CA ILE A 60 9.39 -0.42 6.92
C ILE A 60 9.14 0.05 8.36
N GLN A 61 8.64 1.26 8.57
CA GLN A 61 8.32 1.78 9.90
C GLN A 61 7.24 0.94 10.60
N LYS A 62 6.20 0.51 9.90
CA LYS A 62 5.15 -0.38 10.42
C LYS A 62 5.72 -1.73 10.88
N LEU A 63 6.61 -2.33 10.09
CA LEU A 63 7.26 -3.57 10.45
C LEU A 63 8.22 -3.39 11.65
N GLU A 64 9.00 -2.32 11.68
CA GLU A 64 9.89 -2.00 12.80
C GLU A 64 9.10 -1.75 14.10
N SER A 65 7.95 -1.09 14.05
CA SER A 65 7.09 -0.88 15.22
C SER A 65 6.56 -2.17 15.84
N GLN A 66 6.52 -3.26 15.06
CA GLN A 66 6.17 -4.61 15.50
C GLN A 66 7.38 -5.42 15.99
N ASN A 67 8.53 -4.74 16.23
CA ASN A 67 9.82 -5.35 16.61
C ASN A 67 10.39 -6.33 15.56
N VAL A 68 10.03 -6.16 14.29
CA VAL A 68 10.55 -6.95 13.17
C VAL A 68 11.84 -6.32 12.65
N LYS A 69 12.93 -7.08 12.58
CA LYS A 69 14.13 -6.71 11.82
C LYS A 69 13.86 -6.92 10.35
N VAL A 70 13.64 -5.83 9.61
CA VAL A 70 13.08 -5.83 8.25
C VAL A 70 14.10 -6.31 7.21
N LYS A 71 13.68 -7.24 6.33
CA LYS A 71 14.42 -7.72 5.15
C LYS A 71 13.68 -7.35 3.87
N VAL A 72 14.34 -7.50 2.72
CA VAL A 72 13.71 -7.30 1.41
C VAL A 72 12.48 -8.21 1.23
N SER A 73 12.52 -9.46 1.75
CA SER A 73 11.38 -10.39 1.71
C SER A 73 10.16 -9.82 2.41
N ASP A 74 10.36 -9.25 3.60
CA ASP A 74 9.27 -8.76 4.43
C ASP A 74 8.57 -7.55 3.76
N ILE A 75 9.35 -6.68 3.10
CA ILE A 75 8.83 -5.57 2.29
C ILE A 75 8.07 -6.11 1.07
N SER A 76 8.64 -7.11 0.38
CA SER A 76 8.03 -7.75 -0.79
C SER A 76 6.67 -8.36 -0.45
N ASP A 77 6.61 -9.08 0.67
CA ASP A 77 5.41 -9.76 1.13
C ASP A 77 4.34 -8.74 1.58
N ALA A 78 4.76 -7.69 2.32
CA ALA A 78 3.84 -6.63 2.77
C ALA A 78 3.26 -5.77 1.64
N LEU A 79 4.04 -5.53 0.58
CA LEU A 79 3.63 -4.76 -0.59
C LEU A 79 2.96 -5.62 -1.69
N ASN A 80 2.98 -6.94 -1.55
CA ASN A 80 2.57 -7.90 -2.59
C ASN A 80 3.26 -7.60 -3.94
N LEU A 81 4.58 -7.35 -3.92
CA LEU A 81 5.39 -7.02 -5.09
C LEU A 81 6.49 -8.06 -5.31
N PRO A 82 6.89 -8.33 -6.58
CA PRO A 82 7.99 -9.23 -6.89
C PRO A 82 9.32 -8.75 -6.29
N ARG A 83 10.04 -9.65 -5.60
CA ARG A 83 11.34 -9.37 -4.95
C ARG A 83 12.37 -8.62 -5.81
N PRO A 84 12.54 -8.92 -7.12
CA PRO A 84 13.50 -8.19 -7.94
C PRO A 84 13.23 -6.69 -8.02
N GLY A 85 11.95 -6.29 -8.14
CA GLY A 85 11.52 -4.90 -8.14
C GLY A 85 11.79 -4.23 -6.80
N VAL A 86 11.43 -4.90 -5.70
CA VAL A 86 11.67 -4.40 -4.33
C VAL A 86 13.18 -4.22 -4.08
N THR A 87 14.01 -5.20 -4.46
CA THR A 87 15.47 -5.12 -4.33
C THR A 87 16.04 -3.91 -5.03
N ARG A 88 15.57 -3.64 -6.26
CA ARG A 88 16.01 -2.46 -7.05
C ARG A 88 15.64 -1.15 -6.37
N THR A 89 14.39 -1.03 -5.91
CA THR A 89 13.91 0.19 -5.22
C THR A 89 14.67 0.41 -3.92
N VAL A 90 14.84 -0.63 -3.09
CA VAL A 90 15.61 -0.54 -1.83
C VAL A 90 17.06 -0.12 -2.09
N LYS A 91 17.71 -0.65 -3.15
CA LYS A 91 19.07 -0.24 -3.53
C LYS A 91 19.12 1.23 -3.96
N ASP A 92 18.14 1.69 -4.71
CA ASP A 92 18.05 3.09 -5.15
C ASP A 92 17.83 4.03 -3.95
N MET A 93 16.94 3.68 -3.04
CA MET A 93 16.70 4.42 -1.79
C MET A 93 17.94 4.45 -0.88
N GLU A 94 18.69 3.35 -0.80
CA GLU A 94 19.97 3.28 -0.08
C GLU A 94 21.01 4.22 -0.71
N THR A 95 21.16 4.18 -2.03
CA THR A 95 22.09 5.07 -2.77
C THR A 95 21.76 6.56 -2.56
N LYS A 96 20.49 6.90 -2.40
CA LYS A 96 20.01 8.25 -2.11
C LYS A 96 20.02 8.60 -0.62
N GLY A 97 20.46 7.69 0.23
CA GLY A 97 20.63 7.93 1.66
C GLY A 97 19.35 7.87 2.48
N TYR A 98 18.24 7.34 1.98
CA TYR A 98 16.98 7.21 2.73
C TYR A 98 16.90 5.92 3.54
N LEU A 99 17.60 4.88 3.11
CA LEU A 99 17.70 3.61 3.80
C LEU A 99 19.16 3.26 4.05
N ARG A 100 19.40 2.42 5.04
CA ARG A 100 20.69 1.75 5.26
C ARG A 100 20.49 0.26 5.46
N LYS A 101 21.50 -0.50 5.06
CA LYS A 101 21.58 -1.93 5.28
C LYS A 101 22.58 -2.24 6.36
N PHE A 102 22.32 -3.29 7.13
CA PHE A 102 23.25 -3.83 8.10
C PHE A 102 23.13 -5.34 8.17
N SER A 103 24.26 -6.01 8.43
CA SER A 103 24.29 -7.47 8.54
C SER A 103 23.83 -7.91 9.91
N SER A 104 23.31 -9.12 10.00
CA SER A 104 23.01 -9.76 11.28
C SER A 104 24.30 -10.12 12.02
N ASP A 105 24.36 -9.82 13.31
CA ASP A 105 25.49 -10.22 14.19
C ASP A 105 25.60 -11.75 14.33
N LYS A 106 24.51 -12.48 14.13
CA LYS A 106 24.43 -13.94 14.27
C LYS A 106 24.72 -14.69 12.97
N ASP A 107 24.34 -14.11 11.82
CA ASP A 107 24.54 -14.69 10.48
C ASP A 107 24.77 -13.56 9.47
N GLY A 108 26.01 -13.34 9.09
CA GLY A 108 26.40 -12.29 8.13
C GLY A 108 25.78 -12.41 6.75
N ARG A 109 25.09 -13.52 6.44
CA ARG A 109 24.34 -13.68 5.20
C ARG A 109 22.99 -12.97 5.22
N ILE A 110 22.48 -12.65 6.42
CA ILE A 110 21.21 -11.95 6.59
C ILE A 110 21.46 -10.46 6.62
N THR A 111 20.82 -9.75 5.69
CA THR A 111 20.87 -8.29 5.59
C THR A 111 19.53 -7.70 6.01
N TYR A 112 19.59 -6.80 6.99
CA TYR A 112 18.45 -6.02 7.44
C TYR A 112 18.47 -4.61 6.85
N ILE A 113 17.31 -3.98 6.82
CA ILE A 113 17.07 -2.66 6.27
C ILE A 113 16.41 -1.81 7.35
N THR A 114 16.85 -0.57 7.48
CA THR A 114 16.21 0.43 8.34
C THR A 114 16.28 1.82 7.71
N LEU A 115 15.44 2.74 8.18
CA LEU A 115 15.49 4.12 7.75
C LEU A 115 16.76 4.81 8.27
N THR A 116 17.27 5.74 7.47
CA THR A 116 18.21 6.76 7.94
C THR A 116 17.47 7.94 8.55
N GLU A 117 18.18 8.91 9.11
CA GLU A 117 17.58 10.17 9.56
C GLU A 117 16.87 10.91 8.41
N GLU A 118 17.48 10.92 7.22
CA GLU A 118 16.87 11.53 6.04
C GLU A 118 15.61 10.76 5.55
N GLY A 119 15.63 9.42 5.66
CA GLY A 119 14.45 8.61 5.41
C GLY A 119 13.32 8.90 6.41
N GLN A 120 13.64 9.08 7.68
CA GLN A 120 12.67 9.45 8.72
C GLN A 120 12.06 10.84 8.46
N LYS A 121 12.90 11.85 8.13
CA LYS A 121 12.42 13.20 7.77
C LYS A 121 11.52 13.19 6.56
N LEU A 122 11.87 12.38 5.54
CA LEU A 122 11.05 12.23 4.33
C LEU A 122 9.68 11.64 4.66
N SER A 123 9.64 10.56 5.43
CA SER A 123 8.40 9.93 5.90
C SER A 123 7.59 10.89 6.76
N GLU A 124 8.21 11.55 7.75
CA GLU A 124 7.53 12.52 8.62
C GLU A 124 6.81 13.59 7.82
N LYS A 125 7.49 14.17 6.81
CA LYS A 125 6.95 15.27 6.00
C LYS A 125 5.81 14.82 5.07
N TYR A 126 6.00 13.73 4.33
CA TYR A 126 5.13 13.35 3.22
C TYR A 126 4.12 12.26 3.56
N ASP A 127 4.27 11.62 4.71
CA ASP A 127 3.30 10.68 5.23
C ASP A 127 2.56 11.29 6.43
N LYS A 128 3.19 11.36 7.59
CA LYS A 128 2.50 11.77 8.83
C LYS A 128 1.95 13.20 8.77
N LYS A 129 2.80 14.18 8.41
CA LYS A 129 2.38 15.59 8.42
C LYS A 129 1.34 15.88 7.33
N TYR A 130 1.55 15.36 6.12
CA TYR A 130 0.62 15.58 5.02
C TYR A 130 -0.73 14.96 5.30
N TYR A 131 -0.79 13.65 5.61
CA TYR A 131 -2.06 12.97 5.88
C TYR A 131 -2.74 13.48 7.15
N GLY A 132 -1.95 13.79 8.20
CA GLY A 132 -2.50 14.42 9.41
C GLY A 132 -3.12 15.80 9.16
N THR A 133 -2.60 16.57 8.17
CA THR A 133 -3.22 17.83 7.75
C THR A 133 -4.45 17.55 6.88
N LEU A 134 -4.37 16.59 5.95
CA LEU A 134 -5.46 16.24 5.06
C LEU A 134 -6.70 15.74 5.82
N THR A 135 -6.51 15.01 6.92
CA THR A 135 -7.59 14.52 7.77
C THR A 135 -8.56 15.63 8.20
N GLN A 136 -8.06 16.85 8.41
CA GLN A 136 -8.89 18.00 8.80
C GLN A 136 -9.88 18.46 7.72
N TYR A 137 -9.69 18.03 6.49
CA TYR A 137 -10.55 18.37 5.34
C TYR A 137 -11.44 17.22 4.88
N LEU A 138 -11.33 16.06 5.53
CA LEU A 138 -12.03 14.83 5.16
C LEU A 138 -13.13 14.42 6.15
N ASP A 139 -13.61 15.37 6.96
CA ASP A 139 -14.68 15.16 7.96
C ASP A 139 -16.02 14.69 7.34
N CYS A 140 -16.18 14.87 6.03
CA CYS A 140 -17.33 14.37 5.27
C CYS A 140 -17.23 12.89 4.87
N ILE A 141 -16.09 12.22 5.11
CA ILE A 141 -15.86 10.80 4.79
C ILE A 141 -15.75 10.04 6.10
N SER A 142 -16.69 9.12 6.33
CA SER A 142 -16.64 8.26 7.51
C SER A 142 -15.60 7.13 7.35
N ASP A 143 -15.14 6.57 8.46
CA ASP A 143 -14.29 5.37 8.44
C ASP A 143 -14.99 4.20 7.75
N GLU A 144 -16.32 4.08 7.91
CA GLU A 144 -17.11 3.03 7.25
C GLU A 144 -17.13 3.18 5.72
N ASP A 145 -17.27 4.41 5.20
CA ASP A 145 -17.22 4.70 3.78
C ASP A 145 -15.81 4.42 3.21
N ALA A 146 -14.78 4.80 3.95
CA ALA A 146 -13.39 4.54 3.60
C ALA A 146 -13.10 3.03 3.54
N ASP A 147 -13.50 2.28 4.57
CA ASP A 147 -13.33 0.83 4.64
C ASP A 147 -14.08 0.11 3.51
N CYS A 148 -15.32 0.52 3.23
CA CYS A 148 -16.12 -0.02 2.12
C CYS A 148 -15.42 0.22 0.78
N THR A 149 -14.89 1.42 0.56
CA THR A 149 -14.15 1.80 -0.65
C THR A 149 -12.87 0.95 -0.80
N ILE A 150 -12.07 0.83 0.26
CA ILE A 150 -10.83 0.04 0.28
C ILE A 150 -11.13 -1.42 -0.07
N GLN A 151 -12.10 -2.03 0.61
CA GLN A 151 -12.48 -3.42 0.38
C GLN A 151 -13.01 -3.66 -1.04
N THR A 152 -13.77 -2.72 -1.59
CA THR A 152 -14.30 -2.82 -2.96
C THR A 152 -13.18 -2.78 -4.00
N ILE A 153 -12.21 -1.85 -3.84
CA ILE A 153 -11.05 -1.75 -4.72
C ILE A 153 -10.18 -3.02 -4.64
N GLN A 154 -9.97 -3.55 -3.44
CA GLN A 154 -9.21 -4.80 -3.25
C GLN A 154 -9.87 -5.98 -3.96
N LYS A 155 -11.18 -6.19 -3.77
CA LYS A 155 -11.94 -7.24 -4.45
C LYS A 155 -11.89 -7.10 -5.97
N LEU A 156 -12.04 -5.88 -6.47
CA LEU A 156 -11.96 -5.61 -7.91
C LEU A 156 -10.59 -5.97 -8.47
N TYR A 157 -9.52 -5.61 -7.76
CA TYR A 157 -8.15 -5.94 -8.15
C TYR A 157 -7.91 -7.46 -8.19
N GLU A 158 -8.33 -8.19 -7.17
CA GLU A 158 -8.20 -9.66 -7.08
C GLU A 158 -8.95 -10.35 -8.24
N ILE A 159 -10.21 -9.97 -8.47
CA ILE A 159 -11.03 -10.54 -9.55
C ILE A 159 -10.39 -10.29 -10.92
N MET A 160 -9.89 -9.08 -11.17
CA MET A 160 -9.27 -8.74 -12.45
C MET A 160 -7.91 -9.41 -12.64
N GLN A 161 -7.17 -9.71 -11.57
CA GLN A 161 -5.95 -10.52 -11.67
C GLN A 161 -6.23 -11.99 -12.00
N GLU A 162 -7.23 -12.57 -11.34
CA GLU A 162 -7.57 -13.98 -11.51
C GLU A 162 -8.26 -14.25 -12.86
N ARG A 163 -9.08 -13.31 -13.32
CA ARG A 163 -9.94 -13.47 -14.51
C ARG A 163 -9.58 -12.44 -15.58
N ARG A 164 -8.43 -12.64 -16.24
CA ARG A 164 -8.12 -11.88 -17.45
C ARG A 164 -9.09 -12.28 -18.56
N ILE A 165 -10.04 -11.38 -18.85
CA ILE A 165 -11.04 -11.59 -19.91
C ILE A 165 -10.36 -11.26 -21.25
N ASN A 166 -10.21 -12.26 -22.12
CA ASN A 166 -9.86 -12.06 -23.53
C ASN A 166 -11.14 -11.86 -24.33
N LEU A 167 -11.14 -10.86 -25.21
CA LEU A 167 -12.25 -10.53 -26.11
C LEU A 167 -11.97 -11.00 -27.56
N GLU A 168 -11.08 -12.01 -27.73
CA GLU A 168 -10.83 -12.63 -29.03
C GLU A 168 -11.98 -13.59 -29.42
#